data_62a19789e5a6a95f9af1d6c059912d59
#
_entry.id   62a19789e5a6a95f9af1d6c059912d59
#
_cell.length_a   1.000
_cell.length_b   1.000
_cell.length_c   1.000
_cell.angle_alpha   90.00
_cell.angle_beta   90.00
_cell.angle_gamma   90.00
#
_symmetry.space_group_name_H-M   'P 1'
#
loop_
_entity.id
_entity.type
_entity.pdbx_description
1 polymer ?
#
loop_
_entity_poly.entity_id
_entity_poly.type
_entity_poly.pdbx_seq_one_letter_code
_entity_poly.pdbx_strand_id
1 'polypeptide(L)'
;SGHIYEIHKKEVDAFLENDWATFQAMSLDLPITVVEGSSAFTEDIPKSLPTDDFMNWPVHDGAPWKDANGDGVYSPADGDHPDILGDVFHWYVMNDGNAATHTPLWGTPPMNVDIQTSLFGFDQAGPMGNILFVRWVMVNKGSDELESCLMCGR
;
A
#
# COMPACT_ATOMS: atom_id res chain seq x y z
N SER A 1 11.23 -9.17 -4.52
CA SER A 1 11.18 -7.88 -5.20
C SER A 1 10.07 -7.08 -4.57
N GLY A 2 10.39 -5.93 -4.01
CA GLY A 2 9.37 -5.11 -3.35
C GLY A 2 8.47 -4.45 -4.39
N HIS A 3 7.20 -4.78 -4.39
CA HIS A 3 6.15 -4.03 -5.10
C HIS A 3 5.62 -2.94 -4.16
N ILE A 4 5.38 -1.76 -4.69
CA ILE A 4 4.66 -0.68 -4.01
C ILE A 4 3.26 -0.65 -4.60
N TYR A 5 2.29 -0.99 -3.80
CA TYR A 5 0.88 -0.95 -4.18
C TYR A 5 0.34 0.46 -4.05
N GLU A 6 -0.44 0.91 -5.02
CA GLU A 6 -1.04 2.24 -5.07
C GLU A 6 -2.55 2.14 -5.24
N ILE A 7 -3.30 2.70 -4.30
CA ILE A 7 -4.77 2.77 -4.34
C ILE A 7 -5.21 4.22 -4.19
N HIS A 8 -6.16 4.62 -5.00
CA HIS A 8 -6.79 5.93 -4.95
C HIS A 8 -8.18 5.84 -4.33
N LYS A 9 -8.51 6.84 -3.52
CA LYS A 9 -9.85 6.94 -2.92
C LYS A 9 -10.96 6.93 -3.96
N LYS A 10 -10.74 7.58 -5.11
CA LYS A 10 -11.69 7.58 -6.25
C LYS A 10 -12.05 6.17 -6.71
N GLU A 11 -11.10 5.24 -6.71
CA GLU A 11 -11.32 3.84 -7.08
C GLU A 11 -12.15 3.11 -6.03
N VAL A 12 -11.83 3.28 -4.75
CA VAL A 12 -12.58 2.68 -3.64
C VAL A 12 -13.99 3.24 -3.58
N ASP A 13 -14.18 4.56 -3.76
CA ASP A 13 -15.50 5.19 -3.80
C ASP A 13 -16.33 4.64 -4.99
N ALA A 14 -15.74 4.53 -6.17
CA ALA A 14 -16.41 3.95 -7.34
C ALA A 14 -16.81 2.49 -7.12
N PHE A 15 -15.99 1.71 -6.43
CA PHE A 15 -16.31 0.34 -6.03
C PHE A 15 -17.50 0.29 -5.08
N LEU A 16 -17.53 1.14 -4.07
CA LEU A 16 -18.59 1.17 -3.05
C LEU A 16 -19.93 1.70 -3.58
N GLU A 17 -19.92 2.54 -4.62
CA GLU A 17 -21.10 3.18 -5.21
C GLU A 17 -21.75 2.35 -6.32
N ASN A 18 -21.07 1.32 -6.84
CA ASN A 18 -21.53 0.54 -7.98
C ASN A 18 -21.56 -0.95 -7.69
N ASP A 19 -22.35 -1.70 -8.47
CA ASP A 19 -22.25 -3.15 -8.49
C ASP A 19 -20.95 -3.58 -9.20
N TRP A 20 -20.54 -4.82 -8.94
CA TRP A 20 -19.29 -5.37 -9.46
C TRP A 20 -19.16 -5.30 -10.99
N ALA A 21 -20.25 -5.62 -11.71
CA ALA A 21 -20.21 -5.60 -13.17
C ALA A 21 -20.07 -4.19 -13.74
N THR A 22 -20.77 -3.21 -13.13
CA THR A 22 -20.65 -1.79 -13.48
C THR A 22 -19.25 -1.28 -13.18
N PHE A 23 -18.71 -1.57 -11.99
CA PHE A 23 -17.34 -1.19 -11.60
C PHE A 23 -16.29 -1.72 -12.59
N GLN A 24 -16.39 -2.98 -13.01
CA GLN A 24 -15.47 -3.57 -14.00
C GLN A 24 -15.55 -2.94 -15.41
N ALA A 25 -16.63 -2.25 -15.71
CA ALA A 25 -16.81 -1.55 -16.99
C ALA A 25 -16.33 -0.08 -16.96
N MET A 26 -15.92 0.41 -15.78
CA MET A 26 -15.49 1.80 -15.60
C MET A 26 -14.02 2.02 -15.93
N SER A 27 -13.70 3.28 -16.20
CA SER A 27 -12.32 3.78 -16.15
C SER A 27 -12.31 5.11 -15.41
N LEU A 28 -11.24 5.38 -14.68
CA LEU A 28 -11.04 6.62 -13.95
C LEU A 28 -9.73 7.29 -14.36
N ASP A 29 -9.76 8.61 -14.42
CA ASP A 29 -8.55 9.42 -14.54
C ASP A 29 -7.86 9.43 -13.18
N LEU A 30 -6.78 8.68 -13.06
CA LEU A 30 -5.97 8.59 -11.85
C LEU A 30 -4.64 9.31 -12.07
N PRO A 31 -4.22 10.14 -11.11
CA PRO A 31 -2.95 10.85 -11.23
C PRO A 31 -1.78 9.87 -11.18
N ILE A 32 -0.86 10.01 -12.10
CA ILE A 32 0.42 9.32 -12.07
C ILE A 32 1.56 10.32 -12.13
N THR A 33 2.67 9.99 -11.49
CA THR A 33 3.90 10.78 -11.62
C THR A 33 4.70 10.24 -12.79
N VAL A 34 4.84 11.04 -13.84
CA VAL A 34 5.68 10.73 -14.99
C VAL A 34 7.03 11.43 -14.85
N VAL A 35 8.10 10.68 -14.99
CA VAL A 35 9.47 11.23 -15.00
C VAL A 35 9.98 11.15 -16.42
N GLU A 36 10.12 12.31 -17.05
CA GLU A 36 10.68 12.43 -18.38
C GLU A 36 11.94 13.32 -18.34
N GLY A 37 13.07 12.74 -18.68
CA GLY A 37 14.36 13.44 -18.58
C GLY A 37 14.70 13.80 -17.14
N SER A 38 14.85 15.12 -16.85
CA SER A 38 15.13 15.63 -15.52
C SER A 38 13.92 16.24 -14.80
N SER A 39 12.74 16.15 -15.41
CA SER A 39 11.51 16.71 -14.89
C SER A 39 10.52 15.61 -14.53
N ALA A 40 9.87 15.75 -13.38
CA ALA A 40 8.72 14.94 -13.01
C ALA A 40 7.46 15.81 -13.09
N PHE A 41 6.38 15.28 -13.62
CA PHE A 41 5.07 15.94 -13.63
C PHE A 41 3.99 14.90 -13.33
N THR A 42 2.86 15.38 -12.83
CA THR A 42 1.70 14.54 -12.56
C THR A 42 0.74 14.68 -13.73
N GLU A 43 0.27 13.58 -14.27
CA GLU A 43 -0.71 13.51 -15.34
C GLU A 43 -1.84 12.58 -14.93
N ASP A 44 -3.08 12.99 -15.19
CA ASP A 44 -4.25 12.14 -15.01
C ASP A 44 -4.40 11.24 -16.23
N ILE A 45 -4.25 9.95 -16.04
CA ILE A 45 -4.35 8.95 -17.12
C ILE A 45 -5.53 8.02 -16.85
N PRO A 46 -6.39 7.79 -17.87
CA PRO A 46 -7.48 6.82 -17.76
C PRO A 46 -6.94 5.42 -17.45
N LYS A 47 -7.36 4.86 -16.32
CA LYS A 47 -7.11 3.46 -15.95
C LYS A 47 -8.42 2.69 -15.90
N SER A 48 -8.45 1.53 -16.51
CA SER A 48 -9.57 0.59 -16.38
C SER A 48 -9.67 0.07 -14.96
N LEU A 49 -10.88 -0.12 -14.48
CA LEU A 49 -11.15 -0.66 -13.16
C LEU A 49 -11.53 -2.15 -13.23
N PRO A 50 -11.27 -2.90 -12.17
CA PRO A 50 -10.36 -2.56 -11.07
C PRO A 50 -8.91 -2.46 -11.55
N THR A 51 -8.09 -1.69 -10.84
CA THR A 51 -6.64 -1.70 -11.10
C THR A 51 -6.01 -3.03 -10.66
N ASP A 52 -4.82 -3.33 -11.19
CA ASP A 52 -4.10 -4.55 -10.80
C ASP A 52 -3.78 -4.56 -9.31
N ASP A 53 -3.45 -3.40 -8.73
CA ASP A 53 -3.15 -3.27 -7.30
C ASP A 53 -4.39 -3.48 -6.43
N PHE A 54 -5.56 -3.03 -6.88
CA PHE A 54 -6.84 -3.30 -6.21
C PHE A 54 -7.16 -4.80 -6.20
N MET A 55 -6.99 -5.47 -7.35
CA MET A 55 -7.27 -6.91 -7.48
C MET A 55 -6.31 -7.79 -6.69
N ASN A 56 -5.03 -7.38 -6.63
CA ASN A 56 -3.97 -8.15 -6.01
C ASN A 56 -3.52 -7.56 -4.67
N TRP A 57 -4.44 -6.91 -3.95
CA TRP A 57 -4.13 -6.28 -2.67
C TRP A 57 -3.50 -7.28 -1.68
N PRO A 58 -2.32 -7.00 -1.10
CA PRO A 58 -1.51 -8.00 -0.42
C PRO A 58 -1.94 -8.21 1.04
N VAL A 59 -3.18 -8.67 1.26
CA VAL A 59 -3.75 -8.90 2.59
C VAL A 59 -2.97 -9.92 3.40
N HIS A 60 -2.35 -10.90 2.73
CA HIS A 60 -1.53 -11.94 3.35
C HIS A 60 -0.23 -11.39 3.96
N ASP A 61 0.23 -10.23 3.47
CA ASP A 61 1.39 -9.51 4.02
C ASP A 61 1.00 -8.47 5.07
N GLY A 62 -0.31 -8.33 5.33
CA GLY A 62 -0.88 -7.45 6.35
C GLY A 62 -1.35 -6.09 5.84
N ALA A 63 -1.56 -5.94 4.54
CA ALA A 63 -2.19 -4.74 3.99
C ALA A 63 -3.61 -4.56 4.56
N PRO A 64 -3.99 -3.33 4.94
CA PRO A 64 -5.29 -3.08 5.55
C PRO A 64 -6.43 -3.25 4.54
N TRP A 65 -7.49 -3.95 4.91
CA TRP A 65 -8.65 -4.21 4.06
C TRP A 65 -9.95 -4.38 4.84
N LYS A 66 -11.07 -4.30 4.16
CA LYS A 66 -12.39 -4.60 4.67
C LYS A 66 -12.84 -5.94 4.12
N ASP A 67 -13.12 -6.85 5.02
CA ASP A 67 -13.70 -8.16 4.76
C ASP A 67 -15.23 -7.99 4.89
N ALA A 68 -15.93 -7.94 3.76
CA ALA A 68 -17.35 -7.63 3.74
C ALA A 68 -18.22 -8.82 4.16
N ASN A 69 -17.78 -10.04 3.85
CA ASN A 69 -18.51 -11.27 4.15
C ASN A 69 -17.98 -12.01 5.39
N GLY A 70 -16.80 -11.63 5.92
CA GLY A 70 -16.20 -12.20 7.14
C GLY A 70 -15.55 -13.57 6.94
N ASP A 71 -15.17 -13.92 5.71
CA ASP A 71 -14.58 -15.22 5.39
C ASP A 71 -13.05 -15.26 5.50
N GLY A 72 -12.39 -14.10 5.63
CA GLY A 72 -10.94 -13.96 5.76
C GLY A 72 -10.18 -14.15 4.44
N VAL A 73 -10.87 -14.14 3.29
CA VAL A 73 -10.29 -14.30 1.96
C VAL A 73 -10.59 -13.06 1.13
N TYR A 74 -9.57 -12.37 0.65
CA TYR A 74 -9.75 -11.17 -0.15
C TYR A 74 -10.35 -11.48 -1.53
N SER A 75 -11.58 -11.04 -1.75
CA SER A 75 -12.32 -11.20 -3.01
C SER A 75 -13.15 -9.94 -3.30
N PRO A 76 -12.69 -9.04 -4.17
CA PRO A 76 -13.47 -7.86 -4.53
C PRO A 76 -14.86 -8.17 -5.11
N ALA A 77 -15.03 -9.32 -5.77
CA ALA A 77 -16.33 -9.76 -6.27
C ALA A 77 -17.35 -10.03 -5.15
N ASP A 78 -16.89 -10.30 -3.94
CA ASP A 78 -17.70 -10.54 -2.74
C ASP A 78 -17.86 -9.28 -1.87
N GLY A 79 -17.33 -8.14 -2.32
CA GLY A 79 -17.47 -6.84 -1.66
C GLY A 79 -16.24 -6.38 -0.88
N ASP A 80 -15.15 -7.15 -0.89
CA ASP A 80 -13.93 -6.80 -0.18
C ASP A 80 -13.16 -5.70 -0.90
N HIS A 81 -12.52 -4.84 -0.12
CA HIS A 81 -11.76 -3.72 -0.70
C HIS A 81 -10.63 -3.27 0.22
N PRO A 82 -9.60 -2.58 -0.33
CA PRO A 82 -8.56 -1.96 0.47
C PRO A 82 -9.13 -0.94 1.47
N ASP A 83 -8.68 -1.00 2.74
CA ASP A 83 -9.02 -0.02 3.78
C ASP A 83 -7.95 1.07 3.81
N ILE A 84 -8.15 2.11 3.02
CA ILE A 84 -7.15 3.15 2.79
C ILE A 84 -7.40 4.40 3.63
N LEU A 85 -6.34 5.18 3.82
CA LEU A 85 -6.37 6.51 4.42
C LEU A 85 -5.99 7.55 3.37
N GLY A 86 -6.64 8.74 3.44
CA GLY A 86 -6.36 9.82 2.50
C GLY A 86 -6.97 9.59 1.11
N ASP A 87 -6.55 10.40 0.15
CA ASP A 87 -7.04 10.36 -1.23
C ASP A 87 -6.13 9.54 -2.15
N VAL A 88 -4.85 9.40 -1.77
CA VAL A 88 -3.85 8.52 -2.37
C VAL A 88 -3.17 7.73 -1.27
N PHE A 89 -3.08 6.43 -1.45
CA PHE A 89 -2.52 5.51 -0.47
C PHE A 89 -1.54 4.56 -1.15
N HIS A 90 -0.31 4.51 -0.61
CA HIS A 90 0.70 3.53 -1.01
C HIS A 90 0.98 2.58 0.13
N TRP A 91 1.14 1.31 -0.20
CA TRP A 91 1.50 0.30 0.77
C TRP A 91 2.60 -0.62 0.26
N TYR A 92 3.52 -0.96 1.14
CA TYR A 92 4.56 -1.95 0.87
C TYR A 92 5.08 -2.55 2.17
N VAL A 93 5.71 -3.72 2.06
CA VAL A 93 6.37 -4.38 3.16
C VAL A 93 7.87 -4.55 2.85
N MET A 94 8.68 -4.29 3.85
CA MET A 94 10.12 -4.59 3.84
C MET A 94 10.43 -5.58 4.95
N ASN A 95 11.38 -6.48 4.70
CA ASN A 95 11.88 -7.38 5.73
C ASN A 95 13.40 -7.49 5.66
N ASP A 96 14.01 -7.92 6.74
CA ASP A 96 15.44 -8.20 6.84
C ASP A 96 15.74 -9.71 6.86
N GLY A 97 14.74 -10.57 6.63
CA GLY A 97 14.82 -12.01 6.83
C GLY A 97 15.79 -12.77 5.92
N ASN A 98 16.36 -12.12 4.88
CA ASN A 98 17.33 -12.76 4.00
C ASN A 98 18.75 -12.65 4.55
N ALA A 99 19.19 -13.68 5.27
CA ALA A 99 20.53 -13.74 5.86
C ALA A 99 21.66 -13.62 4.83
N ALA A 100 21.47 -14.07 3.60
CA ALA A 100 22.51 -14.00 2.55
C ALA A 100 22.79 -12.56 2.11
N THR A 101 21.82 -11.67 2.20
CA THR A 101 21.99 -10.24 1.88
C THR A 101 22.22 -9.39 3.12
N HIS A 102 21.58 -9.73 4.25
CA HIS A 102 21.69 -8.96 5.48
C HIS A 102 23.06 -9.11 6.16
N THR A 103 23.48 -10.34 6.41
CA THR A 103 24.72 -10.61 7.18
C THR A 103 25.99 -10.03 6.55
N PRO A 104 26.22 -10.11 5.21
CA PRO A 104 27.40 -9.49 4.62
C PRO A 104 27.40 -7.96 4.71
N LEU A 105 26.23 -7.34 4.74
CA LEU A 105 26.10 -5.88 4.78
C LEU A 105 26.24 -5.32 6.21
N TRP A 106 25.63 -6.00 7.18
CA TRP A 106 25.51 -5.49 8.56
C TRP A 106 26.41 -6.21 9.57
N GLY A 107 26.97 -7.38 9.22
CA GLY A 107 27.82 -8.17 10.11
C GLY A 107 27.06 -8.90 11.23
N THR A 108 25.73 -8.88 11.20
CA THR A 108 24.86 -9.53 12.20
C THR A 108 23.83 -10.41 11.49
N PRO A 109 23.28 -11.43 12.16
CA PRO A 109 22.13 -12.15 11.62
C PRO A 109 20.89 -11.24 11.53
N PRO A 110 19.93 -11.54 10.64
CA PRO A 110 18.69 -10.79 10.53
C PRO A 110 17.83 -10.95 11.79
N MET A 111 17.03 -9.93 12.09
CA MET A 111 16.06 -9.96 13.19
C MET A 111 14.75 -10.64 12.81
N ASN A 112 14.52 -10.89 11.51
CA ASN A 112 13.26 -11.41 10.95
C ASN A 112 12.05 -10.51 11.29
N VAL A 113 12.18 -9.24 11.01
CA VAL A 113 11.13 -8.24 11.20
C VAL A 113 10.56 -7.82 9.86
N ASP A 114 9.23 -7.82 9.76
CA ASP A 114 8.51 -7.15 8.68
C ASP A 114 8.19 -5.71 9.10
N ILE A 115 8.44 -4.76 8.22
CA ILE A 115 8.05 -3.36 8.35
C ILE A 115 7.00 -3.08 7.28
N GLN A 116 5.74 -3.10 7.69
CA GLN A 116 4.61 -2.71 6.87
C GLN A 116 4.52 -1.19 6.85
N THR A 117 4.63 -0.60 5.67
CA THR A 117 4.66 0.85 5.50
C THR A 117 3.44 1.31 4.72
N SER A 118 2.71 2.27 5.30
CA SER A 118 1.63 2.98 4.64
C SER A 118 2.04 4.44 4.47
N LEU A 119 1.93 4.94 3.24
CA LEU A 119 2.12 6.36 2.88
C LEU A 119 0.80 6.88 2.35
N PHE A 120 0.36 8.02 2.82
CA PHE A 120 -0.90 8.60 2.34
C PHE A 120 -0.89 10.12 2.41
N GLY A 121 -1.69 10.71 1.56
CA GLY A 121 -1.88 12.16 1.47
C GLY A 121 -3.32 12.52 1.16
N PHE A 122 -3.63 13.81 1.29
CA PHE A 122 -4.96 14.35 1.06
C PHE A 122 -4.92 15.36 -0.07
N ASP A 123 -5.81 15.20 -1.05
CA ASP A 123 -6.01 16.16 -2.14
C ASP A 123 -6.95 17.28 -1.66
N GLN A 124 -6.36 18.23 -0.94
CA GLN A 124 -7.10 19.41 -0.45
C GLN A 124 -6.24 20.66 -0.44
N ALA A 125 -6.91 21.81 -0.58
CA ALA A 125 -6.23 23.08 -0.50
C ALA A 125 -5.70 23.35 0.93
N GLY A 126 -4.57 24.07 1.00
CA GLY A 126 -3.97 24.50 2.25
C GLY A 126 -2.87 23.56 2.77
N PRO A 127 -2.45 23.74 4.04
CA PRO A 127 -1.29 23.02 4.58
C PRO A 127 -1.40 21.50 4.57
N MET A 128 -2.59 20.95 4.73
CA MET A 128 -2.81 19.48 4.74
C MET A 128 -2.49 18.84 3.39
N GLY A 129 -2.76 19.52 2.26
CA GLY A 129 -2.41 19.01 0.94
C GLY A 129 -0.91 18.93 0.66
N ASN A 130 -0.09 19.55 1.53
CA ASN A 130 1.36 19.52 1.43
C ASN A 130 2.01 18.55 2.43
N ILE A 131 1.22 17.71 3.11
CA ILE A 131 1.71 16.78 4.13
C ILE A 131 1.59 15.36 3.60
N LEU A 132 2.70 14.64 3.63
CA LEU A 132 2.74 13.20 3.44
C LEU A 132 2.79 12.51 4.81
N PHE A 133 1.85 11.62 5.06
CA PHE A 133 1.81 10.81 6.28
C PHE A 133 2.47 9.48 6.04
N VAL A 134 3.23 9.03 7.03
CA VAL A 134 3.89 7.73 7.01
C VAL A 134 3.50 6.98 8.28
N ARG A 135 2.99 5.76 8.11
CA ARG A 135 2.70 4.84 9.23
C ARG A 135 3.53 3.59 9.05
N TRP A 136 4.24 3.21 10.09
CA TRP A 136 4.96 1.93 10.15
C TRP A 136 4.31 1.00 11.17
N VAL A 137 4.17 -0.26 10.78
CA VAL A 137 3.81 -1.36 11.68
C VAL A 137 4.93 -2.38 11.61
N MET A 138 5.59 -2.63 12.74
CA MET A 138 6.62 -3.64 12.85
C MET A 138 6.01 -4.94 13.34
N VAL A 139 6.28 -6.02 12.61
CA VAL A 139 5.80 -7.36 12.94
C VAL A 139 7.00 -8.28 13.12
N ASN A 140 7.18 -8.82 14.31
CA ASN A 140 8.19 -9.83 14.57
C ASN A 140 7.76 -11.15 13.93
N LYS A 141 8.52 -11.60 12.93
CA LYS A 141 8.32 -12.90 12.25
C LYS A 141 9.31 -13.95 12.77
N GLY A 142 10.27 -13.54 13.58
CA GLY A 142 11.23 -14.45 14.22
C GLY A 142 10.62 -15.17 15.43
N SER A 143 11.40 -16.12 15.94
CA SER A 143 11.05 -16.86 17.17
C SER A 143 11.50 -16.15 18.45
N ASP A 144 12.40 -15.19 18.32
CA ASP A 144 13.03 -14.53 19.45
C ASP A 144 12.25 -13.28 19.85
N GLU A 145 12.16 -13.04 21.16
CA GLU A 145 11.58 -11.81 21.67
C GLU A 145 12.56 -10.64 21.42
N LEU A 146 12.02 -9.54 20.88
CA LEU A 146 12.79 -8.34 20.59
C LEU A 146 12.58 -7.32 21.70
N GLU A 147 13.58 -7.16 22.57
CA GLU A 147 13.58 -6.20 23.67
C GLU A 147 14.31 -4.91 23.27
N SER A 148 13.88 -3.79 23.83
CA SER A 148 14.54 -2.47 23.72
C SER A 148 14.81 -2.01 22.28
N CYS A 149 13.86 -2.24 21.37
CA CYS A 149 13.97 -1.82 19.99
C CYS A 149 13.90 -0.30 19.82
N LEU A 150 14.85 0.26 19.07
CA LEU A 150 14.85 1.68 18.67
C LEU A 150 14.64 1.77 17.15
N MET A 151 13.68 2.59 16.73
CA MET A 151 13.47 2.93 15.33
C MET A 151 14.07 4.31 15.07
N CYS A 152 15.01 4.39 14.09
CA CYS A 152 15.58 5.64 13.63
C CYS A 152 15.17 5.88 12.17
N GLY A 153 14.49 7.00 11.91
CA GLY A 153 14.31 7.53 10.56
C GLY A 153 15.48 8.42 10.15
N ARG A 154 15.95 8.31 8.92
CA ARG A 154 16.99 9.16 8.34
C ARG A 154 16.43 9.91 7.15
#